data_9434d13af42804fb589ff9518e499f3d
#
_entry.id   9434d13af42804fb589ff9518e499f3d
#
_cell.length_a   1.000
_cell.length_b   1.000
_cell.length_c   1.000
_cell.angle_alpha   90.00
_cell.angle_beta   90.00
_cell.angle_gamma   90.00
#
_symmetry.space_group_name_H-M   'P 1'
#
loop_
_entity.id
_entity.type
_entity.pdbx_description
1 polymer ?
#
loop_
_entity_poly.entity_id
_entity_poly.type
_entity_poly.pdbx_seq_one_letter_code
_entity_poly.pdbx_strand_id
1 'polypeptide(L)'
;MWFGNSMIIYISAINGISDDIYEAADMDGASPFKVFTSITLPILKPIMLYSLITSLIGGLQMFDIPYLIRGQPFAEGLFAGLSATETITIYIYEFMKNNADYGIASAASVILFLFSLVLSTLLYVFFFRKQNDDKKILKKVQRYEKG
;
A
#
# COMPACT_ATOMS: atom_id res chain seq x y z
N MET A 1 2.74 -10.00 11.27
CA MET A 1 3.68 -10.71 10.38
C MET A 1 4.29 -9.83 9.28
N TRP A 2 3.57 -8.88 8.73
CA TRP A 2 4.05 -8.00 7.63
C TRP A 2 5.00 -6.87 8.07
N PHE A 3 4.99 -6.48 9.34
CA PHE A 3 5.78 -5.38 9.87
C PHE A 3 7.30 -5.57 9.64
N GLY A 4 7.84 -6.75 9.92
CA GLY A 4 9.26 -7.02 9.73
C GLY A 4 9.72 -6.89 8.27
N ASN A 5 8.92 -7.39 7.32
CA ASN A 5 9.23 -7.26 5.91
C ASN A 5 9.22 -5.79 5.45
N SER A 6 8.21 -5.03 5.84
CA SER A 6 8.14 -3.59 5.54
C SER A 6 9.31 -2.83 6.18
N MET A 7 9.68 -3.16 7.41
CA MET A 7 10.80 -2.53 8.10
C MET A 7 12.13 -2.74 7.34
N ILE A 8 12.41 -3.97 6.90
CA ILE A 8 13.63 -4.27 6.12
C ILE A 8 13.66 -3.47 4.82
N ILE A 9 12.54 -3.40 4.11
CA ILE A 9 12.43 -2.64 2.85
C ILE A 9 12.73 -1.15 3.08
N TYR A 10 12.15 -0.54 4.12
CA TYR A 10 12.38 0.86 4.43
C TYR A 10 13.80 1.13 4.90
N ILE A 11 14.39 0.28 5.74
CA ILE A 11 15.78 0.40 6.18
C ILE A 11 16.72 0.32 4.97
N SER A 12 16.53 -0.66 4.10
CA SER A 12 17.35 -0.82 2.89
C SER A 12 17.23 0.39 1.96
N ALA A 13 16.03 0.97 1.87
CA ALA A 13 15.79 2.15 1.06
C ALA A 13 16.46 3.40 1.61
N ILE A 14 16.45 3.58 2.92
CA ILE A 14 17.12 4.71 3.58
C ILE A 14 18.64 4.57 3.45
N ASN A 15 19.18 3.38 3.67
CA ASN A 15 20.61 3.10 3.51
C ASN A 15 21.09 3.21 2.04
N GLY A 16 20.19 3.17 1.08
CA GLY A 16 20.50 3.40 -0.33
C GLY A 16 20.61 4.87 -0.74
N ILE A 17 20.31 5.81 0.16
CA ILE A 17 20.48 7.24 -0.08
C ILE A 17 21.96 7.59 0.18
N SER A 18 22.61 8.28 -0.77
CA SER A 18 24.01 8.67 -0.61
C SER A 18 24.20 9.62 0.58
N ASP A 19 25.25 9.39 1.37
CA ASP A 19 25.61 10.24 2.50
C ASP A 19 25.96 11.66 2.05
N ASP A 20 26.50 11.82 0.83
CA ASP A 20 26.81 13.14 0.25
C ASP A 20 25.62 14.09 0.25
N ILE A 21 24.40 13.55 0.10
CA ILE A 21 23.17 14.36 0.10
C ILE A 21 22.89 14.91 1.50
N TYR A 22 23.15 14.11 2.52
CA TYR A 22 22.97 14.51 3.91
C TYR A 22 24.06 15.49 4.35
N GLU A 23 25.33 15.25 3.95
CA GLU A 23 26.45 16.16 4.22
C GLU A 23 26.22 17.54 3.57
N ALA A 24 25.74 17.56 2.32
CA ALA A 24 25.38 18.82 1.65
C ALA A 24 24.27 19.57 2.39
N ALA A 25 23.25 18.87 2.88
CA ALA A 25 22.16 19.47 3.65
C ALA A 25 22.63 20.02 5.01
N ASP A 26 23.58 19.34 5.66
CA ASP A 26 24.19 19.80 6.91
C ASP A 26 25.06 21.05 6.68
N MET A 27 25.79 21.12 5.58
CA MET A 27 26.55 22.32 5.18
C MET A 27 25.65 23.52 4.93
N ASP A 28 24.44 23.28 4.40
CA ASP A 28 23.39 24.31 4.20
C ASP A 28 22.68 24.69 5.51
N GLY A 29 23.01 24.08 6.64
CA GLY A 29 22.39 24.35 7.96
C GLY A 29 20.95 23.90 8.04
N ALA A 30 20.54 22.89 7.26
CA ALA A 30 19.17 22.37 7.28
C ALA A 30 18.87 21.63 8.58
N SER A 31 17.74 21.95 9.21
CA SER A 31 17.32 21.21 10.40
C SER A 31 16.98 19.74 10.06
N PRO A 32 17.16 18.79 11.00
CA PRO A 32 16.87 17.36 10.74
C PRO A 32 15.45 17.11 10.24
N PHE A 33 14.47 17.86 10.73
CA PHE A 33 13.08 17.78 10.28
C PHE A 33 12.93 18.25 8.82
N LYS A 34 13.64 19.28 8.42
CA LYS A 34 13.65 19.77 7.03
C LYS A 34 14.31 18.77 6.10
N VAL A 35 15.43 18.17 6.50
CA VAL A 35 16.11 17.10 5.77
C VAL A 35 15.14 15.91 5.56
N PHE A 36 14.49 15.46 6.62
CA PHE A 36 13.53 14.35 6.53
C PHE A 36 12.39 14.65 5.56
N THR A 37 11.75 15.82 5.66
CA THR A 37 10.56 16.16 4.86
C THR A 37 10.88 16.53 3.42
N SER A 38 12.03 17.16 3.17
CA SER A 38 12.37 17.71 1.86
C SER A 38 13.31 16.82 1.04
N ILE A 39 14.05 15.91 1.68
CA ILE A 39 15.03 15.03 1.03
C ILE A 39 14.60 13.57 1.19
N THR A 40 14.56 13.06 2.42
CA THR A 40 14.34 11.63 2.68
C THR A 40 12.96 11.17 2.24
N LEU A 41 11.91 11.85 2.65
CA LEU A 41 10.52 11.47 2.36
C LEU A 41 10.20 11.47 0.84
N PRO A 42 10.62 12.47 0.04
CA PRO A 42 10.43 12.44 -1.41
C PRO A 42 11.16 11.29 -2.11
N ILE A 43 12.36 10.94 -1.66
CA ILE A 43 13.13 9.82 -2.22
C ILE A 43 12.44 8.48 -1.89
N LEU A 44 11.85 8.36 -0.70
CA LEU A 44 11.15 7.15 -0.28
C LEU A 44 9.73 6.99 -0.88
N LYS A 45 9.18 8.02 -1.53
CA LYS A 45 7.82 7.97 -2.12
C LYS A 45 7.53 6.70 -2.95
N PRO A 46 8.40 6.26 -3.90
CA PRO A 46 8.12 5.07 -4.69
C PRO A 46 8.04 3.79 -3.85
N ILE A 47 8.84 3.70 -2.80
CA ILE A 47 8.84 2.55 -1.89
C ILE A 47 7.63 2.57 -0.98
N MET A 48 7.21 3.76 -0.51
CA MET A 48 5.97 3.94 0.23
C MET A 48 4.76 3.51 -0.60
N LEU A 49 4.73 3.87 -1.89
CA LEU A 49 3.66 3.45 -2.79
C LEU A 49 3.64 1.93 -2.98
N TYR A 50 4.81 1.32 -3.22
CA TYR A 50 4.95 -0.13 -3.31
C TYR A 50 4.42 -0.82 -2.05
N SER A 51 4.85 -0.37 -0.87
CA SER A 51 4.41 -0.92 0.42
C SER A 51 2.90 -0.76 0.62
N LEU A 52 2.34 0.39 0.25
CA LEU A 52 0.91 0.67 0.37
C LEU A 52 0.08 -0.26 -0.54
N ILE A 53 0.46 -0.39 -1.81
CA ILE A 53 -0.24 -1.27 -2.76
C ILE A 53 -0.15 -2.73 -2.31
N THR A 54 1.03 -3.18 -1.91
CA THR A 54 1.24 -4.56 -1.46
C THR A 54 0.45 -4.87 -0.19
N SER A 55 0.40 -3.93 0.75
CA SER A 55 -0.38 -4.07 1.99
C SER A 55 -1.88 -4.09 1.71
N LEU A 56 -2.34 -3.29 0.76
CA LEU A 56 -3.75 -3.26 0.36
C LEU A 56 -4.17 -4.58 -0.29
N ILE A 57 -3.38 -5.10 -1.22
CA ILE A 57 -3.65 -6.39 -1.86
C ILE A 57 -3.62 -7.51 -0.81
N GLY A 58 -2.59 -7.53 0.04
CA GLY A 58 -2.47 -8.52 1.11
C GLY A 58 -3.60 -8.45 2.14
N GLY A 59 -4.11 -7.26 2.43
CA GLY A 59 -5.27 -7.07 3.30
C GLY A 59 -6.57 -7.60 2.68
N LEU A 60 -6.80 -7.33 1.40
CA LEU A 60 -7.99 -7.83 0.67
C LEU A 60 -7.98 -9.35 0.50
N GLN A 61 -6.80 -9.95 0.38
CA GLN A 61 -6.61 -11.39 0.20
C GLN A 61 -6.34 -12.13 1.52
N MET A 62 -6.51 -11.47 2.66
CA MET A 62 -6.26 -12.08 3.96
C MET A 62 -7.22 -13.23 4.23
N PHE A 63 -6.66 -14.44 4.39
CA PHE A 63 -7.41 -15.68 4.60
C PHE A 63 -7.05 -16.36 5.92
N ASP A 64 -5.76 -16.61 6.16
CA ASP A 64 -5.28 -17.53 7.19
C ASP A 64 -5.73 -17.14 8.60
N ILE A 65 -5.47 -15.89 9.01
CA ILE A 65 -5.73 -15.43 10.36
C ILE A 65 -7.24 -15.37 10.66
N PRO A 66 -8.06 -14.73 9.82
CA PRO A 66 -9.51 -14.71 10.03
C PRO A 66 -10.14 -16.10 10.00
N TYR A 67 -9.65 -17.02 9.15
CA TYR A 67 -10.13 -18.37 9.06
C TYR A 67 -9.84 -19.20 10.32
N LEU A 68 -8.66 -19.03 10.91
CA LEU A 68 -8.27 -19.74 12.14
C LEU A 68 -8.99 -19.23 13.40
N ILE A 69 -9.35 -17.93 13.43
CA ILE A 69 -10.03 -17.31 14.57
C ILE A 69 -11.55 -17.55 14.53
N ARG A 70 -12.08 -17.95 13.39
CA ARG A 70 -13.55 -18.12 13.15
C ARG A 70 -14.27 -19.08 14.10
N GLY A 71 -13.57 -19.88 14.89
CA GLY A 71 -14.16 -20.84 15.85
C GLY A 71 -14.90 -20.22 17.06
N GLN A 72 -14.94 -18.90 17.21
CA GLN A 72 -15.61 -18.20 18.29
C GLN A 72 -16.87 -17.49 17.77
N PRO A 73 -18.09 -17.82 18.22
CA PRO A 73 -19.27 -17.05 17.88
C PRO A 73 -19.15 -15.65 18.54
N PHE A 74 -18.88 -14.63 17.72
CA PHE A 74 -18.93 -13.26 18.20
C PHE A 74 -20.36 -12.73 18.21
N ALA A 75 -20.80 -12.39 19.44
CA ALA A 75 -21.84 -11.42 19.82
C ALA A 75 -23.19 -11.47 19.10
N GLU A 76 -24.20 -11.74 19.86
CA GLU A 76 -25.57 -11.31 19.66
C GLU A 76 -25.62 -9.79 19.52
N GLY A 77 -26.14 -9.28 18.41
CA GLY A 77 -26.28 -7.83 18.18
C GLY A 77 -26.57 -7.48 16.72
N LEU A 78 -26.47 -6.21 16.39
CA LEU A 78 -26.75 -5.63 15.07
C LEU A 78 -25.99 -6.31 13.90
N PHE A 79 -24.96 -7.07 14.21
CA PHE A 79 -24.14 -7.86 13.28
C PHE A 79 -24.35 -9.37 13.42
N ALA A 80 -25.44 -9.79 14.03
CA ALA A 80 -25.83 -11.20 14.12
C ALA A 80 -26.05 -11.75 12.70
N GLY A 81 -25.15 -12.61 12.24
CA GLY A 81 -25.15 -13.17 10.89
C GLY A 81 -23.95 -12.75 10.02
N LEU A 82 -23.23 -11.69 10.39
CA LEU A 82 -21.92 -11.38 9.84
C LEU A 82 -20.87 -11.78 10.88
N SER A 83 -20.13 -12.84 10.62
CA SER A 83 -18.98 -13.17 11.45
C SER A 83 -17.97 -12.02 11.32
N ALA A 84 -17.55 -11.42 12.42
CA ALA A 84 -16.61 -10.29 12.42
C ALA A 84 -15.27 -10.63 11.74
N THR A 85 -15.05 -11.89 11.40
CA THR A 85 -13.87 -12.44 10.75
C THR A 85 -14.12 -12.87 9.29
N GLU A 86 -15.31 -12.60 8.72
CA GLU A 86 -15.58 -12.94 7.32
C GLU A 86 -14.91 -11.98 6.37
N THR A 87 -13.88 -12.48 5.69
CA THR A 87 -13.30 -11.83 4.53
C THR A 87 -13.91 -12.37 3.23
N ILE A 88 -13.82 -11.60 2.15
CA ILE A 88 -14.26 -12.04 0.81
C ILE A 88 -13.60 -13.37 0.43
N THR A 89 -12.35 -13.57 0.80
CA THR A 89 -11.58 -14.80 0.54
C THR A 89 -12.14 -16.01 1.30
N ILE A 90 -12.57 -15.82 2.53
CA ILE A 90 -13.24 -16.89 3.31
C ILE A 90 -14.58 -17.24 2.68
N TYR A 91 -15.35 -16.23 2.26
CA TYR A 91 -16.62 -16.45 1.59
C TYR A 91 -16.46 -17.27 0.30
N ILE A 92 -15.48 -16.93 -0.54
CA ILE A 92 -15.10 -17.68 -1.76
C ILE A 92 -14.74 -19.13 -1.41
N TYR A 93 -13.93 -19.33 -0.38
CA TYR A 93 -13.51 -20.66 0.06
C TYR A 93 -14.69 -21.51 0.55
N GLU A 94 -15.64 -20.93 1.25
CA GLU A 94 -16.81 -21.66 1.75
C GLU A 94 -17.78 -22.06 0.64
N PHE A 95 -18.01 -21.17 -0.33
CA PHE A 95 -18.79 -21.53 -1.51
C PHE A 95 -18.19 -22.73 -2.24
N MET A 96 -16.88 -22.77 -2.36
CA MET A 96 -16.17 -23.87 -2.96
C MET A 96 -16.31 -25.17 -2.12
N LYS A 97 -16.19 -25.05 -0.79
CA LYS A 97 -16.13 -26.22 0.11
C LYS A 97 -17.52 -26.80 0.41
N ASN A 98 -18.50 -25.95 0.68
CA ASN A 98 -19.80 -26.39 1.21
C ASN A 98 -20.83 -26.66 0.09
N ASN A 99 -20.81 -25.87 -0.98
CA ASN A 99 -21.82 -25.93 -2.03
C ASN A 99 -21.29 -26.62 -3.31
N ALA A 100 -19.98 -26.90 -3.39
CA ALA A 100 -19.29 -27.36 -4.61
C ALA A 100 -19.54 -26.45 -5.85
N ASP A 101 -19.95 -25.19 -5.62
CA ASP A 101 -20.26 -24.22 -6.66
C ASP A 101 -18.96 -23.49 -7.11
N TYR A 102 -18.13 -24.25 -7.81
CA TYR A 102 -16.85 -23.73 -8.33
C TYR A 102 -17.04 -22.54 -9.30
N GLY A 103 -18.19 -22.47 -9.98
CA GLY A 103 -18.52 -21.38 -10.89
C GLY A 103 -18.69 -20.05 -10.15
N ILE A 104 -19.44 -20.04 -9.06
CA ILE A 104 -19.66 -18.85 -8.23
C ILE A 104 -18.36 -18.44 -7.54
N ALA A 105 -17.61 -19.38 -6.98
CA ALA A 105 -16.33 -19.11 -6.33
C ALA A 105 -15.31 -18.51 -7.32
N SER A 106 -15.25 -19.03 -8.54
CA SER A 106 -14.37 -18.50 -9.60
C SER A 106 -14.80 -17.09 -10.03
N ALA A 107 -16.09 -16.84 -10.22
CA ALA A 107 -16.60 -15.51 -10.56
C ALA A 107 -16.29 -14.48 -9.46
N ALA A 108 -16.49 -14.84 -8.20
CA ALA A 108 -16.17 -13.98 -7.06
C ALA A 108 -14.66 -13.67 -6.97
N SER A 109 -13.78 -14.65 -7.27
CA SER A 109 -12.35 -14.46 -7.33
C SER A 109 -11.93 -13.47 -8.41
N VAL A 110 -12.54 -13.54 -9.60
CA VAL A 110 -12.30 -12.60 -10.70
C VAL A 110 -12.77 -11.19 -10.32
N ILE A 111 -13.92 -11.06 -9.67
CA ILE A 111 -14.40 -9.75 -9.19
C ILE A 111 -13.44 -9.16 -8.16
N LEU A 112 -12.96 -9.96 -7.20
CA LEU A 112 -11.96 -9.52 -6.21
C LEU A 112 -10.66 -9.06 -6.90
N PHE A 113 -10.20 -9.80 -7.90
CA PHE A 113 -9.03 -9.43 -8.70
C PHE A 113 -9.23 -8.08 -9.40
N LEU A 114 -10.33 -7.89 -10.11
CA LEU A 114 -10.62 -6.63 -10.81
C LEU A 114 -10.75 -5.47 -9.81
N PHE A 115 -11.39 -5.68 -8.67
CA PHE A 115 -11.50 -4.68 -7.62
C PHE A 115 -10.13 -4.27 -7.07
N SER A 116 -9.26 -5.23 -6.76
CA SER A 116 -7.90 -4.94 -6.28
C SER A 116 -7.05 -4.23 -7.34
N LEU A 117 -7.22 -4.57 -8.62
CA LEU A 117 -6.54 -3.92 -9.74
C LEU A 117 -6.97 -2.45 -9.89
N VAL A 118 -8.28 -2.18 -9.86
CA VAL A 118 -8.81 -0.81 -9.93
C VAL A 118 -8.29 0.01 -8.74
N LEU A 119 -8.36 -0.52 -7.53
CA LEU A 119 -7.94 0.19 -6.32
C LEU A 119 -6.44 0.48 -6.33
N SER A 120 -5.61 -0.48 -6.75
CA SER A 120 -4.16 -0.30 -6.90
C SER A 120 -3.82 0.74 -7.96
N THR A 121 -4.54 0.74 -9.08
CA THR A 121 -4.36 1.73 -10.15
C THR A 121 -4.75 3.13 -9.67
N LEU A 122 -5.84 3.27 -8.93
CA LEU A 122 -6.26 4.55 -8.34
C LEU A 122 -5.20 5.09 -7.37
N LEU A 123 -4.65 4.26 -6.50
CA LEU A 123 -3.56 4.64 -5.60
C LEU A 123 -2.32 5.08 -6.38
N TYR A 124 -1.94 4.31 -7.40
CA TYR A 124 -0.80 4.66 -8.26
C TYR A 124 -0.99 6.02 -8.92
N VAL A 125 -2.13 6.26 -9.56
CA VAL A 125 -2.43 7.53 -10.23
C VAL A 125 -2.46 8.69 -9.24
N PHE A 126 -3.06 8.51 -8.06
CA PHE A 126 -3.12 9.53 -7.02
C PHE A 126 -1.73 9.96 -6.55
N PHE A 127 -0.84 8.99 -6.29
CA PHE A 127 0.52 9.26 -5.82
C PHE A 127 1.42 9.92 -6.88
N PHE A 128 1.33 9.46 -8.15
CA PHE A 128 2.21 9.95 -9.22
C PHE A 128 1.68 11.22 -9.91
N ARG A 129 0.39 11.49 -9.87
CA ARG A 129 -0.17 12.72 -10.44
C ARG A 129 0.44 13.97 -9.80
N LYS A 130 0.61 13.96 -8.49
CA LYS A 130 1.24 15.05 -7.74
C LYS A 130 2.73 15.24 -8.12
N GLN A 131 3.45 14.16 -8.39
CA GLN A 131 4.86 14.21 -8.74
C GLN A 131 5.12 14.78 -10.16
N ASN A 132 4.20 14.55 -11.09
CA ASN A 132 4.31 15.09 -12.44
C ASN A 132 4.06 16.60 -12.50
N ASP A 133 3.24 17.14 -11.63
CA ASP A 133 2.99 18.58 -11.55
C ASP A 133 4.23 19.32 -11.02
N ASP A 134 4.92 18.77 -10.00
CA ASP A 134 6.16 19.33 -9.48
C ASP A 134 7.27 19.35 -10.55
N LYS A 135 7.41 18.28 -11.33
CA LYS A 135 8.38 18.22 -12.45
C LYS A 135 8.05 19.21 -13.58
N LYS A 136 6.77 19.47 -13.84
CA LYS A 136 6.37 20.47 -14.84
C LYS A 136 6.71 21.89 -14.38
N ILE A 137 6.52 22.18 -13.10
CA ILE A 137 6.86 23.48 -12.52
C ILE A 137 8.37 23.70 -12.58
N LEU A 138 9.19 22.73 -12.16
CA LEU A 138 10.66 22.81 -12.23
C LEU A 138 11.16 23.03 -13.68
N LYS A 139 10.61 22.32 -14.66
CA LYS A 139 10.95 22.52 -16.07
C LYS A 139 10.55 23.90 -16.59
N LYS A 140 9.47 24.48 -16.09
CA LYS A 140 9.08 25.87 -16.45
C LYS A 140 10.08 26.87 -15.87
N VAL A 141 10.45 26.74 -14.60
CA VAL A 141 11.42 27.62 -13.94
C VAL A 141 12.77 27.58 -14.66
N GLN A 142 13.30 26.40 -14.99
CA GLN A 142 14.56 26.26 -15.74
C GLN A 142 14.52 26.84 -17.15
N ARG A 143 13.34 26.95 -17.77
CA ARG A 143 13.20 27.64 -19.05
C ARG A 143 13.29 29.17 -18.91
N TYR A 144 12.79 29.72 -17.82
CA TYR A 144 12.86 31.17 -17.56
C TYR A 144 14.29 31.62 -17.19
N GLU A 145 15.10 30.72 -16.59
CA GLU A 145 16.51 31.02 -16.25
C GLU A 145 17.45 30.96 -17.47
N LYS A 146 17.05 30.33 -18.57
CA LYS A 146 17.88 30.14 -19.76
C LYS A 146 17.53 31.09 -20.92
N GLY A 147 16.52 31.93 -20.79
CA GLY A 147 16.12 32.93 -21.79
C GLY A 147 16.32 34.32 -21.30
#